data_05241bcce6f541ca46e66d92608bc6b4
#
_entry.id   05241bcce6f541ca46e66d92608bc6b4
#
_cell.length_a   1.000
_cell.length_b   1.000
_cell.length_c   1.000
_cell.angle_alpha   90.00
_cell.angle_beta   90.00
_cell.angle_gamma   90.00
#
_symmetry.space_group_name_H-M   'P 1'
#
loop_
_entity.id
_entity.type
_entity.pdbx_description
1 polymer ?
#
loop_
_entity_poly.entity_id
_entity_poly.type
_entity_poly.pdbx_seq_one_letter_code
_entity_poly.pdbx_strand_id
1 'polypeptide(L)'
;MTDGKTGTARFYLRADGAHDVELNLWGMKSYPMEEGEDGWWTAEVTGIEKGFHYYNYIVNSANTVDCNAPVGCGGFQAVNYLEMPEEDFEEYRIRQVPHGTVHYEYYKSNSTGRTKLCYVYTPAGYEEHLEKRYPVLYLQHGGGENEVGWIWQGKLANIADNLIAKGQMKEMIVVMNTGYAFPENGEYHHSMSAFLQELPESCVPYIDSRYRTIADKDYRALAGLSMGGMQTQRIVFTYPELFGWAGIFSGGLVIRDDEVDYTEVLLNPEAFRKQFHMLFVACGKQEWSYESTVKNEKEVLAAGVPIEVFEGYGYHDWTFWRHCLNAFLRKLF
;
A
#
# COMPACT_ATOMS: atom_id res chain seq x y z
N MET A 1 -8.84 20.01 -13.34
CA MET A 1 -7.72 20.89 -12.92
C MET A 1 -7.84 21.13 -11.43
N THR A 2 -6.74 21.01 -10.71
CA THR A 2 -6.70 21.17 -9.23
C THR A 2 -5.92 22.44 -8.88
N ASP A 3 -6.41 23.18 -7.89
CA ASP A 3 -5.70 24.29 -7.25
C ASP A 3 -5.46 23.95 -5.77
N GLY A 4 -4.26 23.55 -5.44
CA GLY A 4 -3.89 23.15 -4.08
C GLY A 4 -3.90 24.30 -3.06
N LYS A 5 -3.85 25.56 -3.50
CA LYS A 5 -3.89 26.72 -2.61
C LYS A 5 -5.30 26.99 -2.07
N THR A 6 -6.30 26.78 -2.91
CA THR A 6 -7.71 27.00 -2.54
C THR A 6 -8.46 25.72 -2.19
N GLY A 7 -7.83 24.54 -2.36
CA GLY A 7 -8.52 23.27 -2.20
C GLY A 7 -9.62 23.08 -3.26
N THR A 8 -9.45 23.62 -4.46
CA THR A 8 -10.47 23.59 -5.50
C THR A 8 -10.11 22.61 -6.61
N ALA A 9 -11.08 21.81 -7.05
CA ALA A 9 -10.96 20.96 -8.23
C ALA A 9 -12.18 21.12 -9.13
N ARG A 10 -11.93 21.10 -10.45
CA ARG A 10 -12.97 21.05 -11.48
C ARG A 10 -12.99 19.69 -12.13
N PHE A 11 -14.17 19.12 -12.20
CA PHE A 11 -14.46 17.81 -12.77
C PHE A 11 -15.27 17.97 -14.05
N TYR A 12 -14.98 17.11 -15.00
CA TYR A 12 -15.59 17.10 -16.32
C TYR A 12 -15.89 15.66 -16.70
N LEU A 13 -17.09 15.40 -17.18
CA LEU A 13 -17.49 14.10 -17.71
C LEU A 13 -18.26 14.33 -19.00
N ARG A 14 -17.94 13.57 -20.05
CA ARG A 14 -18.80 13.50 -21.23
C ARG A 14 -19.81 12.35 -21.07
N ALA A 15 -21.10 12.66 -21.04
CA ALA A 15 -22.18 11.71 -20.86
C ALA A 15 -23.33 12.08 -21.79
N ASP A 16 -23.17 11.74 -23.08
CA ASP A 16 -24.16 12.06 -24.12
C ASP A 16 -25.52 11.39 -23.81
N GLY A 17 -26.57 12.17 -23.75
CA GLY A 17 -27.93 11.70 -23.48
C GLY A 17 -28.22 11.34 -22.01
N ALA A 18 -27.30 11.63 -21.08
CA ALA A 18 -27.60 11.55 -19.66
C ALA A 18 -28.63 12.63 -19.28
N HIS A 19 -29.46 12.32 -18.28
CA HIS A 19 -30.43 13.26 -17.72
C HIS A 19 -30.14 13.57 -16.24
N ASP A 20 -29.22 12.84 -15.64
CA ASP A 20 -28.78 13.02 -14.27
C ASP A 20 -27.33 12.56 -14.12
N VAL A 21 -26.45 13.46 -13.66
CA VAL A 21 -25.05 13.17 -13.42
C VAL A 21 -24.63 13.78 -12.09
N GLU A 22 -24.07 12.95 -11.23
CA GLU A 22 -23.51 13.36 -9.96
C GLU A 22 -22.00 12.99 -9.88
N LEU A 23 -21.24 13.82 -9.25
CA LEU A 23 -19.87 13.54 -8.79
C LEU A 23 -19.94 13.04 -7.34
N ASN A 24 -19.53 11.82 -7.09
CA ASN A 24 -19.38 11.26 -5.75
C ASN A 24 -17.90 11.31 -5.34
N LEU A 25 -17.54 12.25 -4.48
CA LEU A 25 -16.20 12.37 -3.91
C LEU A 25 -16.17 11.64 -2.55
N TRP A 26 -15.41 10.56 -2.46
CA TRP A 26 -15.43 9.68 -1.29
C TRP A 26 -14.96 10.40 -0.03
N GLY A 27 -15.65 10.15 1.08
CA GLY A 27 -15.41 10.86 2.35
C GLY A 27 -16.03 12.26 2.41
N MET A 28 -16.62 12.74 1.30
CA MET A 28 -17.36 13.99 1.23
C MET A 28 -18.83 13.70 0.85
N LYS A 29 -19.49 14.64 0.19
CA LYS A 29 -20.85 14.47 -0.32
C LYS A 29 -20.86 14.22 -1.83
N SER A 30 -21.98 13.80 -2.38
CA SER A 30 -22.26 13.87 -3.81
C SER A 30 -22.57 15.31 -4.22
N TYR A 31 -22.13 15.66 -5.42
CA TYR A 31 -22.32 16.97 -6.02
C TYR A 31 -23.06 16.79 -7.36
N PRO A 32 -24.25 17.37 -7.54
CA PRO A 32 -24.90 17.37 -8.84
C PRO A 32 -24.01 18.12 -9.84
N MET A 33 -23.92 17.59 -11.06
CA MET A 33 -23.17 18.23 -12.13
C MET A 33 -24.07 19.05 -13.02
N GLU A 34 -23.54 20.09 -13.63
CA GLU A 34 -24.25 20.96 -14.55
C GLU A 34 -24.02 20.50 -15.99
N GLU A 35 -25.09 20.31 -16.76
CA GLU A 35 -25.02 20.02 -18.17
C GLU A 35 -24.57 21.26 -18.94
N GLY A 36 -23.52 21.10 -19.73
CA GLY A 36 -23.00 22.10 -20.64
C GLY A 36 -23.35 21.79 -22.09
N GLU A 37 -22.61 22.35 -23.02
CA GLU A 37 -22.77 22.11 -24.46
C GLU A 37 -22.14 20.73 -24.83
N ASP A 38 -22.66 20.12 -25.91
CA ASP A 38 -22.11 18.89 -26.51
C ASP A 38 -21.96 17.66 -25.56
N GLY A 39 -22.87 17.51 -24.61
CA GLY A 39 -22.92 16.36 -23.70
C GLY A 39 -21.86 16.39 -22.59
N TRP A 40 -21.20 17.53 -22.36
CA TRP A 40 -20.30 17.71 -21.23
C TRP A 40 -21.05 18.09 -19.97
N TRP A 41 -20.66 17.45 -18.88
CA TRP A 41 -21.13 17.71 -17.51
C TRP A 41 -19.96 18.22 -16.67
N THR A 42 -20.22 19.21 -15.82
CA THR A 42 -19.18 19.88 -15.03
C THR A 42 -19.59 20.05 -13.56
N ALA A 43 -18.61 19.96 -12.66
CA ALA A 43 -18.74 20.34 -11.28
C ALA A 43 -17.45 21.01 -10.78
N GLU A 44 -17.61 22.03 -9.93
CA GLU A 44 -16.50 22.64 -9.20
C GLU A 44 -16.70 22.36 -7.71
N VAL A 45 -15.68 21.79 -7.06
CA VAL A 45 -15.69 21.48 -5.63
C VAL A 45 -14.57 22.22 -4.96
N THR A 46 -14.89 22.89 -3.85
CA THR A 46 -13.95 23.63 -3.01
C THR A 46 -13.82 22.98 -1.64
N GLY A 47 -12.70 23.23 -0.95
CA GLY A 47 -12.45 22.68 0.37
C GLY A 47 -12.00 21.22 0.37
N ILE A 48 -11.46 20.73 -0.76
CA ILE A 48 -10.83 19.43 -0.84
C ILE A 48 -9.47 19.51 -0.12
N GLU A 49 -9.24 18.64 0.84
CA GLU A 49 -7.98 18.57 1.57
C GLU A 49 -6.81 18.18 0.66
N LYS A 50 -5.58 18.45 1.08
CA LYS A 50 -4.36 18.01 0.37
C LYS A 50 -4.27 16.48 0.38
N GLY A 51 -3.65 15.91 -0.65
CA GLY A 51 -3.39 14.49 -0.77
C GLY A 51 -4.28 13.76 -1.76
N PHE A 52 -4.54 12.51 -1.50
CA PHE A 52 -5.21 11.57 -2.39
C PHE A 52 -6.70 11.46 -2.09
N HIS A 53 -7.56 11.47 -3.14
CA HIS A 53 -9.00 11.33 -3.00
C HIS A 53 -9.58 10.43 -4.08
N TYR A 54 -10.35 9.43 -3.69
CA TYR A 54 -11.17 8.65 -4.60
C TYR A 54 -12.43 9.40 -4.99
N TYR A 55 -12.85 9.24 -6.24
CA TYR A 55 -14.14 9.70 -6.71
C TYR A 55 -14.68 8.82 -7.84
N ASN A 56 -15.97 8.86 -8.07
CA ASN A 56 -16.65 8.27 -9.20
C ASN A 56 -17.81 9.16 -9.65
N TYR A 57 -18.29 8.93 -10.84
CA TYR A 57 -19.52 9.56 -11.32
C TYR A 57 -20.70 8.62 -11.17
N ILE A 58 -21.87 9.18 -10.95
CA ILE A 58 -23.15 8.48 -10.98
C ILE A 58 -23.92 9.05 -12.15
N VAL A 59 -24.07 8.27 -13.23
CA VAL A 59 -24.77 8.67 -14.45
C VAL A 59 -26.08 7.91 -14.56
N ASN A 60 -27.22 8.59 -14.50
CA ASN A 60 -28.54 7.97 -14.54
C ASN A 60 -28.65 6.81 -13.51
N SER A 61 -28.17 7.03 -12.28
CA SER A 61 -28.08 6.07 -11.18
C SER A 61 -27.07 4.92 -11.38
N ALA A 62 -26.24 4.93 -12.42
CA ALA A 62 -25.19 3.94 -12.64
C ALA A 62 -23.82 4.47 -12.22
N ASN A 63 -23.08 3.66 -11.44
CA ASN A 63 -21.69 3.96 -11.10
C ASN A 63 -20.82 3.95 -12.36
N THR A 64 -20.09 5.04 -12.62
CA THR A 64 -19.36 5.26 -13.85
C THR A 64 -17.94 5.76 -13.54
N VAL A 65 -16.96 5.21 -14.27
CA VAL A 65 -15.56 5.59 -14.21
C VAL A 65 -15.18 6.30 -15.52
N ASP A 66 -14.52 7.45 -15.41
CA ASP A 66 -13.93 8.12 -16.55
C ASP A 66 -12.56 7.51 -16.86
N CYS A 67 -12.41 6.81 -17.97
CA CYS A 67 -11.14 6.21 -18.40
C CYS A 67 -10.09 7.23 -18.89
N ASN A 68 -10.46 8.49 -19.07
CA ASN A 68 -9.52 9.58 -19.42
C ASN A 68 -8.89 10.23 -18.17
N ALA A 69 -9.41 9.94 -16.98
CA ALA A 69 -8.85 10.37 -15.70
C ALA A 69 -8.06 9.21 -15.04
N PRO A 70 -7.21 9.49 -14.05
CA PRO A 70 -6.53 8.43 -13.31
C PRO A 70 -7.52 7.45 -12.71
N VAL A 71 -7.26 6.15 -12.93
CA VAL A 71 -8.08 5.04 -12.41
C VAL A 71 -7.24 4.19 -11.48
N GLY A 72 -7.81 3.82 -10.35
CA GLY A 72 -7.26 2.89 -9.39
C GLY A 72 -8.24 1.77 -9.05
N CYS A 73 -7.92 1.00 -8.03
CA CYS A 73 -8.79 0.01 -7.42
C CYS A 73 -9.03 0.38 -5.95
N GLY A 74 -10.26 0.51 -5.55
CA GLY A 74 -10.64 0.81 -4.18
C GLY A 74 -12.09 0.36 -3.92
N GLY A 75 -12.38 -0.13 -2.69
CA GLY A 75 -13.72 -0.61 -2.37
C GLY A 75 -14.20 -1.75 -3.26
N PHE A 76 -13.31 -2.65 -3.71
CA PHE A 76 -13.57 -3.79 -4.60
C PHE A 76 -14.05 -3.40 -6.01
N GLN A 77 -13.74 -2.21 -6.47
CA GLN A 77 -14.15 -1.73 -7.80
C GLN A 77 -13.10 -0.83 -8.43
N ALA A 78 -13.17 -0.64 -9.74
CA ALA A 78 -12.45 0.41 -10.41
C ALA A 78 -13.02 1.77 -9.98
N VAL A 79 -12.16 2.73 -9.73
CA VAL A 79 -12.54 4.04 -9.21
C VAL A 79 -11.55 5.10 -9.71
N ASN A 80 -12.04 6.28 -10.01
CA ASN A 80 -11.16 7.41 -10.30
C ASN A 80 -10.50 7.94 -9.03
N TYR A 81 -9.37 8.61 -9.20
CA TYR A 81 -8.76 9.38 -8.12
C TYR A 81 -8.21 10.70 -8.61
N LEU A 82 -8.14 11.65 -7.69
CA LEU A 82 -7.43 12.90 -7.88
C LEU A 82 -6.37 13.07 -6.79
N GLU A 83 -5.37 13.88 -7.09
CA GLU A 83 -4.30 14.24 -6.17
C GLU A 83 -4.30 15.76 -5.99
N MET A 84 -4.64 16.20 -4.78
CA MET A 84 -4.47 17.59 -4.37
C MET A 84 -3.01 17.78 -3.93
N PRO A 85 -2.29 18.77 -4.47
CA PRO A 85 -0.87 18.93 -4.21
C PRO A 85 -0.52 19.04 -2.73
N GLU A 86 0.46 18.22 -2.29
CA GLU A 86 1.12 18.35 -1.00
C GLU A 86 2.45 19.10 -1.22
N GLU A 87 2.65 20.23 -0.55
CA GLU A 87 3.85 21.07 -0.74
C GLU A 87 5.06 20.49 -0.01
N ASP A 88 4.83 19.81 1.12
CA ASP A 88 5.87 19.30 2.00
C ASP A 88 6.28 17.85 1.68
N PHE A 89 5.59 17.18 0.76
CA PHE A 89 5.85 15.82 0.33
C PHE A 89 5.86 15.72 -1.20
N GLU A 90 7.05 15.67 -1.76
CA GLU A 90 7.23 15.67 -3.22
C GLU A 90 7.79 14.36 -3.78
N GLU A 91 8.17 13.42 -2.92
CA GLU A 91 8.79 12.16 -3.31
C GLU A 91 7.89 11.30 -4.20
N TYR A 92 6.58 11.41 -4.11
CA TYR A 92 5.64 10.68 -4.99
C TYR A 92 5.54 11.25 -6.41
N ARG A 93 6.10 12.45 -6.66
CA ARG A 93 6.06 13.10 -7.98
C ARG A 93 7.15 12.54 -8.90
N ILE A 94 6.87 12.51 -10.20
CA ILE A 94 7.87 12.18 -11.22
C ILE A 94 8.95 13.27 -11.23
N ARG A 95 10.21 12.88 -11.11
CA ARG A 95 11.39 13.75 -11.16
C ARG A 95 12.34 13.27 -12.24
N GLN A 96 13.26 14.14 -12.67
CA GLN A 96 14.34 13.78 -13.60
C GLN A 96 15.50 13.10 -12.82
N VAL A 97 15.28 11.84 -12.45
CA VAL A 97 16.26 10.98 -11.80
C VAL A 97 16.34 9.65 -12.55
N PRO A 98 17.34 8.81 -12.35
CA PRO A 98 17.32 7.45 -12.87
C PRO A 98 16.10 6.70 -12.36
N HIS A 99 15.33 6.06 -13.27
CA HIS A 99 14.12 5.34 -12.93
C HIS A 99 14.33 3.83 -12.92
N GLY A 100 13.74 3.18 -11.93
CA GLY A 100 13.62 1.73 -11.88
C GLY A 100 12.58 1.20 -12.88
N THR A 101 12.45 -0.12 -12.93
CA THR A 101 11.50 -0.79 -13.82
C THR A 101 10.49 -1.59 -13.01
N VAL A 102 9.23 -1.55 -13.42
CA VAL A 102 8.17 -2.41 -12.86
C VAL A 102 7.91 -3.55 -13.82
N HIS A 103 8.20 -4.77 -13.39
CA HIS A 103 8.00 -5.99 -14.13
C HIS A 103 6.65 -6.60 -13.78
N TYR A 104 6.10 -7.34 -14.72
CA TYR A 104 4.85 -8.08 -14.63
C TYR A 104 5.17 -9.56 -14.64
N GLU A 105 4.92 -10.27 -13.54
CA GLU A 105 5.36 -11.66 -13.37
C GLU A 105 4.20 -12.58 -12.99
N TYR A 106 4.23 -13.79 -13.56
CA TYR A 106 3.32 -14.86 -13.19
C TYR A 106 4.06 -15.97 -12.46
N TYR A 107 3.48 -16.46 -11.39
CA TYR A 107 4.02 -17.60 -10.66
C TYR A 107 2.92 -18.60 -10.28
N LYS A 108 3.31 -19.86 -10.04
CA LYS A 108 2.39 -20.89 -9.58
C LYS A 108 2.28 -20.83 -8.07
N SER A 109 1.09 -20.64 -7.57
CA SER A 109 0.79 -20.71 -6.14
C SER A 109 0.56 -22.16 -5.72
N ASN A 110 1.32 -22.65 -4.76
CA ASN A 110 1.19 -23.97 -4.21
C ASN A 110 -0.04 -24.10 -3.29
N SER A 111 -0.35 -23.04 -2.55
CA SER A 111 -1.48 -23.01 -1.59
C SER A 111 -2.84 -22.93 -2.29
N THR A 112 -2.94 -22.25 -3.44
CA THR A 112 -4.20 -22.08 -4.15
C THR A 112 -4.35 -22.99 -5.38
N GLY A 113 -3.28 -23.59 -5.88
CA GLY A 113 -3.26 -24.32 -7.14
C GLY A 113 -3.35 -23.44 -8.40
N ARG A 114 -3.44 -22.11 -8.25
CA ARG A 114 -3.63 -21.15 -9.36
C ARG A 114 -2.34 -20.52 -9.81
N THR A 115 -2.33 -20.00 -11.03
CA THR A 115 -1.33 -19.04 -11.47
C THR A 115 -1.72 -17.65 -10.94
N LYS A 116 -0.78 -17.01 -10.27
CA LYS A 116 -0.96 -15.68 -9.69
C LYS A 116 -0.05 -14.67 -10.36
N LEU A 117 -0.46 -13.41 -10.26
CA LEU A 117 0.27 -12.25 -10.73
C LEU A 117 0.97 -11.57 -9.55
N CYS A 118 2.17 -11.08 -9.79
CA CYS A 118 2.79 -10.06 -8.96
C CYS A 118 3.50 -9.00 -9.82
N TYR A 119 3.67 -7.83 -9.26
CA TYR A 119 4.52 -6.79 -9.83
C TYR A 119 5.82 -6.71 -9.05
N VAL A 120 6.92 -6.51 -9.77
CA VAL A 120 8.25 -6.45 -9.18
C VAL A 120 8.93 -5.17 -9.64
N TYR A 121 9.18 -4.25 -8.71
CA TYR A 121 10.03 -3.09 -8.96
C TYR A 121 11.50 -3.50 -8.77
N THR A 122 12.33 -3.17 -9.75
CA THR A 122 13.80 -3.24 -9.67
C THR A 122 14.38 -1.84 -9.79
N PRO A 123 15.41 -1.48 -8.98
CA PRO A 123 16.00 -0.15 -9.01
C PRO A 123 16.73 0.14 -10.33
N ALA A 124 16.93 1.41 -10.63
CA ALA A 124 17.71 1.83 -11.79
C ALA A 124 19.10 1.15 -11.81
N GLY A 125 19.55 0.73 -12.99
CA GLY A 125 20.82 0.00 -13.15
C GLY A 125 20.77 -1.49 -12.76
N TYR A 126 19.60 -2.02 -12.41
CA TYR A 126 19.48 -3.44 -12.07
C TYR A 126 20.00 -4.34 -13.20
N GLU A 127 19.65 -4.10 -14.45
CA GLU A 127 20.07 -4.91 -15.60
C GLU A 127 21.57 -4.70 -15.98
N GLU A 128 22.18 -3.62 -15.51
CA GLU A 128 23.58 -3.28 -15.78
C GLU A 128 24.54 -3.93 -14.79
N HIS A 129 24.10 -4.22 -13.57
CA HIS A 129 24.91 -4.73 -12.47
C HIS A 129 24.61 -6.21 -12.17
N LEU A 130 25.02 -7.10 -13.08
CA LEU A 130 24.66 -8.52 -13.05
C LEU A 130 25.17 -9.27 -11.81
N GLU A 131 26.28 -8.82 -11.20
CA GLU A 131 26.87 -9.44 -10.01
C GLU A 131 26.21 -8.98 -8.70
N LYS A 132 25.45 -7.89 -8.75
CA LYS A 132 24.85 -7.31 -7.56
C LYS A 132 23.59 -8.07 -7.14
N ARG A 133 23.49 -8.36 -5.84
CA ARG A 133 22.28 -8.88 -5.22
C ARG A 133 21.64 -7.80 -4.35
N TYR A 134 20.33 -7.89 -4.21
CA TYR A 134 19.54 -6.83 -3.62
C TYR A 134 18.69 -7.37 -2.45
N PRO A 135 18.52 -6.59 -1.37
CA PRO A 135 17.48 -6.87 -0.39
C PRO A 135 16.10 -6.78 -1.03
N VAL A 136 15.10 -7.37 -0.38
CA VAL A 136 13.74 -7.46 -0.92
C VAL A 136 12.72 -6.97 0.08
N LEU A 137 11.83 -6.10 -0.36
CA LEU A 137 10.61 -5.73 0.35
C LEU A 137 9.40 -6.38 -0.35
N TYR A 138 8.60 -7.15 0.39
CA TYR A 138 7.27 -7.55 -0.02
C TYR A 138 6.28 -6.54 0.54
N LEU A 139 5.43 -5.94 -0.33
CA LEU A 139 4.59 -4.79 0.02
C LEU A 139 3.13 -5.07 -0.32
N GLN A 140 2.29 -5.21 0.70
CA GLN A 140 0.91 -5.68 0.56
C GLN A 140 -0.08 -4.52 0.54
N HIS A 141 -1.10 -4.65 -0.32
CA HIS A 141 -2.24 -3.75 -0.41
C HIS A 141 -3.29 -4.04 0.69
N GLY A 142 -4.29 -3.18 0.81
CA GLY A 142 -5.40 -3.29 1.75
C GLY A 142 -6.63 -4.01 1.22
N GLY A 143 -7.63 -4.13 2.08
CA GLY A 143 -8.94 -4.68 1.70
C GLY A 143 -9.63 -3.82 0.64
N GLY A 144 -10.20 -4.46 -0.38
CA GLY A 144 -10.87 -3.78 -1.48
C GLY A 144 -9.94 -3.21 -2.55
N GLU A 145 -8.64 -3.44 -2.44
CA GLU A 145 -7.60 -3.04 -3.40
C GLU A 145 -7.00 -4.26 -4.09
N ASN A 146 -5.92 -4.09 -4.83
CA ASN A 146 -5.21 -5.15 -5.52
C ASN A 146 -3.71 -4.86 -5.66
N GLU A 147 -2.99 -5.73 -6.33
CA GLU A 147 -1.53 -5.70 -6.52
C GLU A 147 -0.98 -4.45 -7.23
N VAL A 148 -1.82 -3.70 -7.94
CA VAL A 148 -1.39 -2.44 -8.59
C VAL A 148 -1.51 -1.22 -7.65
N GLY A 149 -2.16 -1.35 -6.51
CA GLY A 149 -2.45 -0.23 -5.60
C GLY A 149 -1.19 0.56 -5.22
N TRP A 150 -0.12 -0.11 -4.83
CA TRP A 150 1.15 0.55 -4.48
C TRP A 150 1.84 1.20 -5.68
N ILE A 151 1.60 0.72 -6.91
CA ILE A 151 2.18 1.31 -8.13
C ILE A 151 1.41 2.57 -8.54
N TRP A 152 0.09 2.46 -8.66
CA TRP A 152 -0.75 3.55 -9.20
C TRP A 152 -1.10 4.58 -8.13
N GLN A 153 -1.70 4.13 -7.04
CA GLN A 153 -2.16 4.99 -5.95
C GLN A 153 -1.03 5.33 -4.99
N GLY A 154 -0.22 4.33 -4.62
CA GLY A 154 0.91 4.47 -3.70
C GLY A 154 2.13 5.16 -4.28
N LYS A 155 2.26 5.23 -5.62
CA LYS A 155 3.41 5.84 -6.32
C LYS A 155 4.77 5.28 -5.89
N LEU A 156 4.83 4.00 -5.53
CA LEU A 156 6.02 3.35 -5.02
C LEU A 156 7.26 3.63 -5.88
N ALA A 157 7.18 3.43 -7.20
CA ALA A 157 8.33 3.59 -8.09
C ALA A 157 8.89 5.02 -8.01
N ASN A 158 8.03 6.04 -8.05
CA ASN A 158 8.47 7.44 -7.94
C ASN A 158 9.12 7.71 -6.58
N ILE A 159 8.52 7.23 -5.48
CA ILE A 159 9.07 7.42 -4.12
C ILE A 159 10.43 6.74 -4.02
N ALA A 160 10.55 5.48 -4.47
CA ALA A 160 11.79 4.74 -4.43
C ALA A 160 12.90 5.40 -5.27
N ASP A 161 12.61 5.75 -6.53
CA ASP A 161 13.57 6.40 -7.43
C ASP A 161 14.08 7.72 -6.85
N ASN A 162 13.18 8.55 -6.32
CA ASN A 162 13.54 9.82 -5.71
C ASN A 162 14.37 9.65 -4.44
N LEU A 163 14.05 8.66 -3.60
CA LEU A 163 14.81 8.37 -2.38
C LEU A 163 16.18 7.78 -2.68
N ILE A 164 16.29 6.88 -3.65
CA ILE A 164 17.58 6.31 -4.09
C ILE A 164 18.47 7.42 -4.66
N ALA A 165 17.94 8.27 -5.53
CA ALA A 165 18.68 9.39 -6.10
C ALA A 165 19.19 10.40 -5.06
N LYS A 166 18.46 10.54 -3.93
CA LYS A 166 18.88 11.38 -2.78
C LYS A 166 19.84 10.64 -1.82
N GLY A 167 20.14 9.35 -2.04
CA GLY A 167 20.91 8.52 -1.11
C GLY A 167 20.21 8.26 0.23
N GLN A 168 18.88 8.31 0.24
CA GLN A 168 18.03 8.18 1.43
C GLN A 168 17.31 6.83 1.54
N MET A 169 17.51 5.96 0.56
CA MET A 169 17.02 4.59 0.52
C MET A 169 18.09 3.71 -0.13
N LYS A 170 18.29 2.52 0.38
CA LYS A 170 19.12 1.50 -0.28
C LYS A 170 18.40 0.96 -1.52
N GLU A 171 19.16 0.67 -2.57
CA GLU A 171 18.61 -0.04 -3.72
C GLU A 171 18.11 -1.41 -3.29
N MET A 172 16.84 -1.69 -3.57
CA MET A 172 16.17 -2.95 -3.24
C MET A 172 15.15 -3.32 -4.29
N ILE A 173 14.80 -4.59 -4.33
CA ILE A 173 13.65 -5.11 -5.09
C ILE A 173 12.40 -4.92 -4.24
N VAL A 174 11.28 -4.49 -4.85
CA VAL A 174 9.99 -4.45 -4.15
C VAL A 174 8.98 -5.31 -4.90
N VAL A 175 8.34 -6.22 -4.18
CA VAL A 175 7.37 -7.18 -4.71
C VAL A 175 5.97 -6.84 -4.21
N MET A 176 5.04 -6.66 -5.12
CA MET A 176 3.63 -6.39 -4.85
C MET A 176 2.79 -7.50 -5.45
N ASN A 177 2.28 -8.38 -4.64
CA ASN A 177 1.38 -9.44 -5.06
C ASN A 177 -0.02 -9.23 -4.49
N THR A 178 -1.03 -9.89 -5.05
CA THR A 178 -2.37 -9.79 -4.50
C THR A 178 -2.45 -10.46 -3.12
N GLY A 179 -2.96 -9.74 -2.14
CA GLY A 179 -3.21 -10.20 -0.78
C GLY A 179 -4.39 -11.18 -0.66
N TYR A 180 -5.02 -11.53 -1.79
CA TYR A 180 -6.12 -12.50 -1.85
C TYR A 180 -5.61 -13.84 -2.36
N ALA A 181 -5.92 -14.91 -1.62
CA ALA A 181 -5.56 -16.27 -1.99
C ALA A 181 -6.82 -17.14 -1.99
N PHE A 182 -7.44 -17.31 -3.17
CA PHE A 182 -8.64 -18.12 -3.34
C PHE A 182 -8.27 -19.49 -3.91
N PRO A 183 -8.62 -20.59 -3.20
CA PRO A 183 -8.41 -21.94 -3.71
C PRO A 183 -9.11 -22.20 -5.05
N GLU A 184 -8.61 -23.18 -5.79
CA GLU A 184 -9.13 -23.53 -7.13
C GLU A 184 -10.56 -24.07 -7.10
N ASN A 185 -11.00 -24.68 -5.99
CA ASN A 185 -12.35 -25.20 -5.78
C ASN A 185 -13.46 -24.13 -5.72
N GLY A 186 -13.12 -22.86 -5.84
CA GLY A 186 -14.09 -21.76 -6.02
C GLY A 186 -14.80 -21.29 -4.74
N GLU A 187 -14.46 -21.84 -3.59
CA GLU A 187 -14.96 -21.27 -2.33
C GLU A 187 -14.35 -19.89 -2.10
N TYR A 188 -15.22 -18.88 -2.20
CA TYR A 188 -14.85 -17.51 -1.93
C TYR A 188 -14.77 -17.31 -0.40
N HIS A 189 -13.60 -17.58 0.15
CA HIS A 189 -13.32 -17.19 1.50
C HIS A 189 -12.47 -15.92 1.48
N HIS A 190 -12.96 -14.86 2.12
CA HIS A 190 -12.11 -13.74 2.56
C HIS A 190 -11.08 -14.20 3.60
N SER A 191 -10.67 -15.46 3.51
CA SER A 191 -9.76 -16.07 4.44
C SER A 191 -8.36 -15.48 4.23
N MET A 192 -7.99 -14.60 5.12
CA MET A 192 -6.59 -14.19 5.24
C MET A 192 -5.65 -15.40 5.39
N SER A 193 -6.16 -16.51 5.91
CA SER A 193 -5.37 -17.71 6.23
C SER A 193 -4.66 -18.30 5.02
N ALA A 194 -5.31 -18.41 3.86
CA ALA A 194 -4.66 -18.96 2.66
C ALA A 194 -3.51 -18.06 2.17
N PHE A 195 -3.62 -16.74 2.34
CA PHE A 195 -2.56 -15.80 1.98
C PHE A 195 -1.36 -15.91 2.93
N LEU A 196 -1.58 -16.26 4.19
CA LEU A 196 -0.48 -16.42 5.16
C LEU A 196 0.51 -17.52 4.75
N GLN A 197 0.05 -18.52 4.02
CA GLN A 197 0.90 -19.57 3.44
C GLN A 197 1.39 -19.22 2.04
N GLU A 198 0.55 -18.57 1.24
CA GLU A 198 0.80 -18.28 -0.16
C GLU A 198 2.06 -17.40 -0.35
N LEU A 199 2.20 -16.33 0.41
CA LEU A 199 3.37 -15.46 0.30
C LEU A 199 4.67 -16.19 0.68
N PRO A 200 4.80 -16.82 1.86
CA PRO A 200 6.03 -17.52 2.26
C PRO A 200 6.37 -18.73 1.41
N GLU A 201 5.37 -19.53 1.05
CA GLU A 201 5.59 -20.85 0.44
C GLU A 201 5.58 -20.85 -1.09
N SER A 202 5.07 -19.79 -1.72
CA SER A 202 4.96 -19.71 -3.18
C SER A 202 5.65 -18.47 -3.75
N CYS A 203 5.28 -17.26 -3.30
CA CYS A 203 5.80 -16.03 -3.87
C CYS A 203 7.28 -15.82 -3.52
N VAL A 204 7.68 -15.96 -2.27
CA VAL A 204 9.07 -15.75 -1.83
C VAL A 204 10.05 -16.69 -2.57
N PRO A 205 9.83 -18.02 -2.63
CA PRO A 205 10.72 -18.90 -3.38
C PRO A 205 10.77 -18.59 -4.88
N TYR A 206 9.65 -18.21 -5.48
CA TYR A 206 9.62 -17.80 -6.87
C TYR A 206 10.51 -16.58 -7.14
N ILE A 207 10.36 -15.53 -6.33
CA ILE A 207 11.15 -14.29 -6.46
C ILE A 207 12.65 -14.58 -6.26
N ASP A 208 13.02 -15.34 -5.24
CA ASP A 208 14.41 -15.72 -4.98
C ASP A 208 15.03 -16.53 -6.14
N SER A 209 14.23 -17.33 -6.85
CA SER A 209 14.68 -18.09 -8.04
C SER A 209 14.80 -17.24 -9.31
N ARG A 210 14.04 -16.16 -9.40
CA ARG A 210 13.87 -15.35 -10.61
C ARG A 210 14.70 -14.08 -10.63
N TYR A 211 14.94 -13.49 -9.46
CA TYR A 211 15.64 -12.23 -9.28
C TYR A 211 16.91 -12.37 -8.46
N ARG A 212 17.82 -11.41 -8.58
CA ARG A 212 19.07 -11.37 -7.82
C ARG A 212 18.84 -10.88 -6.39
N THR A 213 18.13 -11.66 -5.61
CA THR A 213 17.84 -11.38 -4.21
C THR A 213 18.98 -11.81 -3.29
N ILE A 214 19.09 -11.19 -2.12
CA ILE A 214 19.81 -11.73 -0.98
C ILE A 214 18.79 -12.55 -0.19
N ALA A 215 18.82 -13.88 -0.37
CA ALA A 215 17.85 -14.81 0.20
C ALA A 215 18.14 -15.09 1.69
N ASP A 216 18.09 -14.04 2.51
CA ASP A 216 18.35 -14.06 3.93
C ASP A 216 17.34 -13.15 4.64
N LYS A 217 16.88 -13.53 5.84
CA LYS A 217 15.91 -12.75 6.62
C LYS A 217 16.41 -11.33 6.94
N ASP A 218 17.72 -11.18 7.13
CA ASP A 218 18.34 -9.90 7.46
C ASP A 218 18.26 -8.88 6.31
N TYR A 219 17.97 -9.39 5.10
CA TYR A 219 17.78 -8.62 3.87
C TYR A 219 16.38 -8.79 3.27
N ARG A 220 15.41 -9.27 4.06
CA ARG A 220 14.04 -9.43 3.61
C ARG A 220 13.07 -8.71 4.55
N ALA A 221 12.25 -7.85 3.96
CA ALA A 221 11.21 -7.09 4.64
C ALA A 221 9.82 -7.48 4.15
N LEU A 222 8.85 -7.41 5.04
CA LEU A 222 7.43 -7.49 4.70
C LEU A 222 6.71 -6.28 5.29
N ALA A 223 5.91 -5.61 4.49
CA ALA A 223 5.08 -4.50 4.95
C ALA A 223 3.73 -4.49 4.22
N GLY A 224 2.76 -3.79 4.78
CA GLY A 224 1.48 -3.62 4.13
C GLY A 224 0.57 -2.63 4.85
N LEU A 225 -0.46 -2.20 4.14
CA LEU A 225 -1.46 -1.27 4.66
C LEU A 225 -2.75 -2.01 5.04
N SER A 226 -3.44 -1.57 6.10
CA SER A 226 -4.76 -2.09 6.50
C SER A 226 -4.76 -3.63 6.61
N MET A 227 -5.55 -4.33 5.81
CA MET A 227 -5.51 -5.80 5.68
C MET A 227 -4.09 -6.33 5.46
N GLY A 228 -3.31 -5.69 4.57
CA GLY A 228 -1.91 -6.05 4.33
C GLY A 228 -1.01 -5.86 5.56
N GLY A 229 -1.29 -4.88 6.41
CA GLY A 229 -0.63 -4.70 7.71
C GLY A 229 -0.94 -5.84 8.69
N MET A 230 -2.21 -6.25 8.76
CA MET A 230 -2.64 -7.42 9.56
C MET A 230 -1.98 -8.71 9.05
N GLN A 231 -1.96 -8.91 7.73
CA GLN A 231 -1.27 -10.05 7.10
C GLN A 231 0.23 -10.02 7.38
N THR A 232 0.86 -8.83 7.31
CA THR A 232 2.27 -8.65 7.65
C THR A 232 2.55 -9.15 9.06
N GLN A 233 1.81 -8.67 10.05
CA GLN A 233 2.02 -9.10 11.43
C GLN A 233 1.90 -10.62 11.57
N ARG A 234 0.83 -11.22 11.06
CA ARG A 234 0.63 -12.67 11.16
C ARG A 234 1.76 -13.47 10.50
N ILE A 235 2.19 -13.09 9.30
CA ILE A 235 3.23 -13.79 8.55
C ILE A 235 4.58 -13.71 9.28
N VAL A 236 5.01 -12.53 9.72
CA VAL A 236 6.35 -12.39 10.32
C VAL A 236 6.47 -13.08 11.67
N PHE A 237 5.36 -13.27 12.39
CA PHE A 237 5.35 -14.06 13.63
C PHE A 237 5.19 -15.57 13.39
N THR A 238 4.60 -15.98 12.27
CA THR A 238 4.46 -17.40 11.91
C THR A 238 5.73 -17.94 11.25
N TYR A 239 6.45 -17.12 10.48
CA TYR A 239 7.66 -17.46 9.73
C TYR A 239 8.85 -16.56 10.15
N PRO A 240 9.31 -16.62 11.40
CA PRO A 240 10.33 -15.73 11.95
C PRO A 240 11.72 -15.88 11.27
N GLU A 241 11.92 -16.97 10.54
CA GLU A 241 13.13 -17.25 9.78
C GLU A 241 13.15 -16.54 8.41
N LEU A 242 12.02 -15.99 7.95
CA LEU A 242 11.95 -15.39 6.61
C LEU A 242 12.13 -13.88 6.59
N PHE A 243 11.71 -13.17 7.65
CA PHE A 243 11.65 -11.71 7.63
C PHE A 243 12.28 -11.12 8.89
N GLY A 244 13.33 -10.32 8.72
CA GLY A 244 13.95 -9.56 9.81
C GLY A 244 13.40 -8.12 9.96
N TRP A 245 12.63 -7.64 8.98
CA TRP A 245 12.10 -6.28 8.94
C TRP A 245 10.60 -6.33 8.65
N ALA A 246 9.81 -5.59 9.42
CA ALA A 246 8.37 -5.57 9.25
C ALA A 246 7.78 -4.16 9.33
N GLY A 247 6.73 -3.88 8.52
CA GLY A 247 5.99 -2.61 8.51
C GLY A 247 4.47 -2.83 8.55
N ILE A 248 3.83 -2.36 9.60
CA ILE A 248 2.38 -2.42 9.80
C ILE A 248 1.82 -1.01 9.61
N PHE A 249 1.21 -0.71 8.46
CA PHE A 249 0.62 0.59 8.17
C PHE A 249 -0.90 0.51 8.35
N SER A 250 -1.46 1.21 9.33
CA SER A 250 -2.91 1.20 9.61
C SER A 250 -3.53 -0.21 9.76
N GLY A 251 -2.72 -1.20 10.11
CA GLY A 251 -3.17 -2.59 10.33
C GLY A 251 -3.49 -2.90 11.79
N GLY A 252 -3.17 -1.97 12.69
CA GLY A 252 -3.22 -2.17 14.12
C GLY A 252 -2.09 -3.09 14.63
N LEU A 253 -1.52 -2.76 15.77
CA LEU A 253 -0.58 -3.65 16.46
C LEU A 253 -1.38 -4.53 17.42
N VAL A 254 -1.33 -5.84 17.22
CA VAL A 254 -1.97 -6.84 18.11
C VAL A 254 -0.90 -7.52 18.96
N ILE A 255 -1.03 -7.48 20.28
CA ILE A 255 -0.16 -8.26 21.19
C ILE A 255 -0.74 -9.64 21.41
N ARG A 256 -2.06 -9.72 21.66
CA ARG A 256 -2.85 -10.95 21.81
C ARG A 256 -4.32 -10.67 21.54
N ASP A 257 -5.00 -11.66 21.02
CA ASP A 257 -6.44 -11.74 20.87
C ASP A 257 -6.91 -13.21 20.99
N ASP A 258 -8.13 -13.52 20.56
CA ASP A 258 -8.67 -14.89 20.64
C ASP A 258 -7.99 -15.87 19.65
N GLU A 259 -7.28 -15.37 18.65
CA GLU A 259 -6.63 -16.17 17.60
C GLU A 259 -5.11 -16.24 17.73
N VAL A 260 -4.47 -15.22 18.32
CA VAL A 260 -3.02 -15.08 18.37
C VAL A 260 -2.52 -14.57 19.72
N ASP A 261 -1.33 -15.02 20.10
CA ASP A 261 -0.57 -14.50 21.25
C ASP A 261 0.89 -14.28 20.86
N TYR A 262 1.28 -13.01 20.74
CA TYR A 262 2.66 -12.58 20.41
C TYR A 262 3.40 -12.02 21.63
N THR A 263 2.89 -12.26 22.83
CA THR A 263 3.45 -11.76 24.12
C THR A 263 4.91 -12.16 24.30
N GLU A 264 5.27 -13.38 23.91
CA GLU A 264 6.65 -13.90 24.06
C GLU A 264 7.68 -13.04 23.32
N VAL A 265 7.31 -12.43 22.21
CA VAL A 265 8.20 -11.57 21.41
C VAL A 265 7.95 -10.09 21.69
N LEU A 266 6.68 -9.65 21.68
CA LEU A 266 6.34 -8.23 21.80
C LEU A 266 6.50 -7.64 23.21
N LEU A 267 6.58 -8.47 24.23
CA LEU A 267 6.86 -8.03 25.60
C LEU A 267 8.20 -8.53 26.14
N ASN A 268 9.07 -9.03 25.25
CA ASN A 268 10.42 -9.52 25.60
C ASN A 268 11.48 -8.92 24.66
N PRO A 269 12.26 -7.94 25.12
CA PRO A 269 13.25 -7.26 24.28
C PRO A 269 14.33 -8.19 23.72
N GLU A 270 14.70 -9.26 24.40
CA GLU A 270 15.70 -10.21 23.93
C GLU A 270 15.16 -11.09 22.81
N ALA A 271 13.96 -11.62 22.98
CA ALA A 271 13.28 -12.39 21.92
C ALA A 271 13.01 -11.54 20.70
N PHE A 272 12.56 -10.29 20.89
CA PHE A 272 12.35 -9.34 19.82
C PHE A 272 13.61 -9.09 18.98
N ARG A 273 14.77 -8.80 19.61
CA ARG A 273 16.04 -8.55 18.92
C ARG A 273 16.59 -9.76 18.18
N LYS A 274 16.21 -10.98 18.56
CA LYS A 274 16.57 -12.21 17.83
C LYS A 274 15.77 -12.35 16.53
N GLN A 275 14.53 -11.84 16.53
CA GLN A 275 13.63 -11.97 15.41
C GLN A 275 13.70 -10.77 14.44
N PHE A 276 13.70 -9.54 14.97
CA PHE A 276 13.55 -8.33 14.20
C PHE A 276 14.75 -7.39 14.31
N HIS A 277 15.16 -6.83 13.17
CA HIS A 277 15.95 -5.61 13.11
C HIS A 277 15.06 -4.38 13.33
N MET A 278 13.84 -4.42 12.78
CA MET A 278 12.84 -3.36 12.95
C MET A 278 11.42 -3.91 12.81
N LEU A 279 10.55 -3.51 13.71
CA LEU A 279 9.10 -3.56 13.55
C LEU A 279 8.59 -2.12 13.55
N PHE A 280 8.16 -1.66 12.38
CA PHE A 280 7.62 -0.32 12.17
C PHE A 280 6.09 -0.39 12.27
N VAL A 281 5.51 0.42 13.13
CA VAL A 281 4.05 0.51 13.32
C VAL A 281 3.61 1.93 13.01
N ALA A 282 2.64 2.05 12.12
CA ALA A 282 2.10 3.33 11.70
C ALA A 282 0.58 3.37 11.80
N CYS A 283 0.04 4.45 12.39
CA CYS A 283 -1.38 4.70 12.45
C CYS A 283 -1.67 6.20 12.38
N GLY A 284 -2.61 6.59 11.52
CA GLY A 284 -3.05 7.98 11.38
C GLY A 284 -3.91 8.41 12.57
N LYS A 285 -3.70 9.64 13.06
CA LYS A 285 -4.41 10.16 14.26
C LYS A 285 -5.93 10.30 14.08
N GLN A 286 -6.42 10.29 12.85
CA GLN A 286 -7.85 10.34 12.50
C GLN A 286 -8.46 8.97 12.21
N GLU A 287 -7.66 7.89 12.33
CA GLU A 287 -8.16 6.53 12.12
C GLU A 287 -8.96 6.01 13.34
N TRP A 288 -9.98 5.20 13.09
CA TRP A 288 -10.79 4.57 14.14
C TRP A 288 -9.97 3.62 15.04
N SER A 289 -8.88 3.06 14.51
CA SER A 289 -7.99 2.13 15.20
C SER A 289 -6.89 2.82 16.00
N TYR A 290 -6.77 4.17 15.94
CA TYR A 290 -5.67 4.90 16.53
C TYR A 290 -5.51 4.65 18.03
N GLU A 291 -6.58 4.80 18.82
CA GLU A 291 -6.51 4.65 20.27
C GLU A 291 -6.08 3.24 20.70
N SER A 292 -6.60 2.20 20.02
CA SER A 292 -6.23 0.81 20.30
C SER A 292 -4.80 0.49 19.89
N THR A 293 -4.35 1.03 18.76
CA THR A 293 -2.97 0.87 18.28
C THR A 293 -2.00 1.51 19.26
N VAL A 294 -2.20 2.77 19.62
CA VAL A 294 -1.35 3.52 20.58
C VAL A 294 -1.32 2.87 21.95
N LYS A 295 -2.43 2.28 22.41
CA LYS A 295 -2.47 1.54 23.67
C LYS A 295 -1.49 0.36 23.63
N ASN A 296 -1.52 -0.45 22.56
CA ASN A 296 -0.65 -1.61 22.41
C ASN A 296 0.81 -1.20 22.18
N GLU A 297 1.08 -0.15 21.41
CA GLU A 297 2.42 0.44 21.26
C GLU A 297 3.02 0.84 22.62
N LYS A 298 2.26 1.51 23.47
CA LYS A 298 2.70 1.89 24.82
C LYS A 298 3.00 0.68 25.69
N GLU A 299 2.21 -0.40 25.61
CA GLU A 299 2.46 -1.64 26.34
C GLU A 299 3.78 -2.27 25.91
N VAL A 300 4.02 -2.36 24.59
CA VAL A 300 5.25 -2.92 24.00
C VAL A 300 6.48 -2.07 24.37
N LEU A 301 6.38 -0.76 24.24
CA LEU A 301 7.48 0.15 24.59
C LEU A 301 7.77 0.14 26.10
N ALA A 302 6.75 0.04 26.95
CA ALA A 302 6.92 -0.07 28.40
C ALA A 302 7.60 -1.40 28.82
N ALA A 303 7.44 -2.47 28.03
CA ALA A 303 8.19 -3.71 28.19
C ALA A 303 9.66 -3.60 27.72
N GLY A 304 10.09 -2.47 27.18
CA GLY A 304 11.44 -2.21 26.70
C GLY A 304 11.73 -2.76 25.29
N VAL A 305 10.70 -3.14 24.54
CA VAL A 305 10.82 -3.59 23.15
C VAL A 305 10.90 -2.37 22.22
N PRO A 306 11.98 -2.24 21.43
CA PRO A 306 12.23 -1.03 20.63
C PRO A 306 11.51 -1.08 19.27
N ILE A 307 10.18 -1.00 19.28
CA ILE A 307 9.43 -0.82 18.03
C ILE A 307 9.61 0.61 17.51
N GLU A 308 9.55 0.76 16.20
CA GLU A 308 9.58 2.07 15.54
C GLU A 308 8.16 2.55 15.31
N VAL A 309 7.76 3.65 15.94
CA VAL A 309 6.40 4.20 15.85
C VAL A 309 6.38 5.40 14.92
N PHE A 310 5.42 5.41 14.01
CA PHE A 310 5.16 6.51 13.10
C PHE A 310 3.73 7.01 13.24
N GLU A 311 3.58 8.19 13.81
CA GLU A 311 2.30 8.86 13.96
C GLU A 311 2.26 10.16 13.15
N GLY A 312 1.12 10.44 12.54
CA GLY A 312 0.93 11.69 11.80
C GLY A 312 -0.54 12.07 11.70
N TYR A 313 -0.81 13.29 11.24
CA TYR A 313 -2.14 13.61 10.74
C TYR A 313 -2.41 12.74 9.53
N GLY A 314 -3.54 12.03 9.53
CA GLY A 314 -3.91 11.16 8.43
C GLY A 314 -5.10 10.29 8.76
N TYR A 315 -5.84 10.00 7.72
CA TYR A 315 -6.97 9.07 7.71
C TYR A 315 -6.51 7.71 7.22
N HIS A 316 -7.43 6.77 7.13
CA HIS A 316 -7.20 5.43 6.57
C HIS A 316 -7.19 5.49 5.04
N ASP A 317 -6.20 6.16 4.45
CA ASP A 317 -6.13 6.49 3.03
C ASP A 317 -4.70 6.53 2.45
N TRP A 318 -4.61 6.64 1.12
CA TRP A 318 -3.35 6.69 0.40
C TRP A 318 -2.49 7.90 0.70
N THR A 319 -3.06 9.01 1.19
CA THR A 319 -2.28 10.16 1.65
C THR A 319 -1.36 9.72 2.78
N PHE A 320 -1.93 9.16 3.85
CA PHE A 320 -1.16 8.68 4.99
C PHE A 320 -0.24 7.51 4.64
N TRP A 321 -0.69 6.54 3.84
CA TRP A 321 0.11 5.37 3.50
C TRP A 321 1.33 5.68 2.65
N ARG A 322 1.29 6.69 1.79
CA ARG A 322 2.48 7.19 1.08
C ARG A 322 3.52 7.76 2.05
N HIS A 323 3.09 8.50 3.07
CA HIS A 323 3.99 8.98 4.12
C HIS A 323 4.59 7.84 4.94
N CYS A 324 3.79 6.80 5.27
CA CYS A 324 4.29 5.58 5.92
C CYS A 324 5.36 4.89 5.08
N LEU A 325 5.09 4.69 3.79
CA LEU A 325 6.03 4.07 2.86
C LEU A 325 7.34 4.87 2.79
N ASN A 326 7.25 6.19 2.60
CA ASN A 326 8.41 7.07 2.54
C ASN A 326 9.27 7.01 3.82
N ALA A 327 8.64 7.01 4.99
CA ALA A 327 9.33 6.89 6.27
C ALA A 327 9.96 5.51 6.46
N PHE A 328 9.27 4.45 6.08
CA PHE A 328 9.72 3.07 6.20
C PHE A 328 10.91 2.76 5.28
N LEU A 329 10.83 3.13 4.00
CA LEU A 329 11.89 2.90 3.02
C LEU A 329 13.24 3.53 3.42
N ARG A 330 13.22 4.66 4.11
CA ARG A 330 14.43 5.35 4.60
C ARG A 330 15.15 4.60 5.73
N LYS A 331 14.47 3.65 6.36
CA LYS A 331 14.98 2.94 7.55
C LYS A 331 15.35 1.48 7.25
N LEU A 332 15.01 0.98 6.07
CA LEU A 332 15.27 -0.42 5.70
C LEU A 332 16.75 -0.67 5.38
N PHE A 333 17.28 -1.80 5.90
CA PHE A 333 18.61 -2.35 5.59
C PHE A 333 19.73 -1.36 5.90
#